data_434ebc10a927f21ed1e3c00d68f900ee
#
_entry.id   434ebc10a927f21ed1e3c00d68f900ee
#
_cell.length_a   1.000
_cell.length_b   1.000
_cell.length_c   1.000
_cell.angle_alpha   90.00
_cell.angle_beta   90.00
_cell.angle_gamma   90.00
#
_symmetry.space_group_name_H-M   'P 1'
#
loop_
_entity.id
_entity.type
_entity.pdbx_description
1 polymer ?
#
loop_
_entity_poly.entity_id
_entity_poly.type
_entity_poly.pdbx_seq_one_letter_code
_entity_poly.pdbx_strand_id
1 'polypeptide(L)'
;MAPLVTPCIVSNLVNIVSADFFGLGFREYASVMVPVDIAAIVATLVMLHLYFRKDIPQNYDMALLKSPAEAIKDPATFKTGWVVLLLLLVGFFVLEPLGIPVSAIAAVGALILFVVAKRGHAINTGKVLRGAPWQIVIFSLGMYLVVYGLRNAGLTEYLSGVLNVLADNGLWAATLGTGFLTAFLSSIMNNMPTVLVGALSIDGSTASGVIKEAMVYAXKLKVHPIAGSNERRRQEYHGYHREDFDDAV
;
A
#
# COMPACT_ATOMS: atom_id res chain seq x y z
N MET A 1 13.55 -5.71 2.05
CA MET A 1 12.39 -5.39 2.91
C MET A 1 11.26 -6.33 2.55
N ALA A 2 10.81 -7.14 3.51
CA ALA A 2 9.67 -8.00 3.31
C ALA A 2 8.45 -7.14 2.97
N PRO A 3 7.67 -7.52 1.97
CA PRO A 3 6.44 -6.80 1.69
C PRO A 3 5.46 -7.09 2.83
N LEU A 4 5.37 -6.17 3.76
CA LEU A 4 4.24 -6.17 4.69
C LEU A 4 3.00 -5.99 3.83
N VAL A 5 2.23 -7.04 3.67
CA VAL A 5 0.90 -6.95 3.09
C VAL A 5 0.13 -6.05 4.04
N THR A 6 -0.24 -4.90 3.58
CA THR A 6 -0.82 -3.90 4.45
C THR A 6 -2.30 -4.21 4.67
N PRO A 7 -2.71 -4.51 5.90
CA PRO A 7 -4.07 -5.00 6.18
C PRO A 7 -5.15 -3.91 6.08
N CYS A 8 -4.73 -2.67 5.89
CA CYS A 8 -5.66 -1.53 5.83
C CYS A 8 -5.75 -0.97 4.40
N ILE A 9 -6.95 -0.58 4.00
CA ILE A 9 -7.21 0.08 2.71
C ILE A 9 -6.25 1.26 2.50
N VAL A 10 -6.08 2.08 3.53
CA VAL A 10 -5.34 3.37 3.48
C VAL A 10 -3.82 3.18 3.35
N SER A 11 -3.32 1.98 3.53
CA SER A 11 -1.89 1.71 3.57
C SER A 11 -1.19 1.80 2.21
N ASN A 12 -1.96 1.68 1.12
CA ASN A 12 -1.41 1.71 -0.23
C ASN A 12 -2.45 2.29 -1.20
N LEU A 13 -2.01 3.15 -2.11
CA LEU A 13 -2.87 3.76 -3.12
C LEU A 13 -3.61 2.70 -3.96
N VAL A 14 -2.94 1.61 -4.28
CA VAL A 14 -3.52 0.46 -5.01
C VAL A 14 -4.74 -0.12 -4.26
N ASN A 15 -4.61 -0.28 -2.94
CA ASN A 15 -5.69 -0.80 -2.10
C ASN A 15 -6.88 0.16 -2.04
N ILE A 16 -6.60 1.47 -1.92
CA ILE A 16 -7.63 2.51 -1.91
C ILE A 16 -8.45 2.45 -3.21
N VAL A 17 -7.76 2.46 -4.34
CA VAL A 17 -8.39 2.48 -5.67
C VAL A 17 -9.23 1.21 -5.91
N SER A 18 -8.70 0.03 -5.58
CA SER A 18 -9.44 -1.22 -5.79
C SER A 18 -10.62 -1.37 -4.83
N ALA A 19 -10.46 -0.96 -3.57
CA ALA A 19 -11.55 -1.02 -2.58
C ALA A 19 -12.69 -0.07 -3.00
N ASP A 20 -12.35 1.16 -3.40
CA ASP A 20 -13.32 2.14 -3.88
C ASP A 20 -14.05 1.64 -5.14
N PHE A 21 -13.32 1.07 -6.10
CA PHE A 21 -13.88 0.54 -7.35
C PHE A 21 -14.93 -0.56 -7.09
N PHE A 22 -14.66 -1.47 -6.15
CA PHE A 22 -15.56 -2.58 -5.83
C PHE A 22 -16.51 -2.27 -4.66
N GLY A 23 -16.51 -1.06 -4.14
CA GLY A 23 -17.36 -0.64 -3.03
C GLY A 23 -17.08 -1.38 -1.72
N LEU A 24 -15.84 -1.81 -1.51
CA LEU A 24 -15.44 -2.56 -0.30
C LEU A 24 -15.18 -1.59 0.85
N GLY A 25 -15.97 -1.71 1.91
CA GLY A 25 -15.78 -0.92 3.13
C GLY A 25 -14.52 -1.32 3.90
N PHE A 26 -14.05 -0.39 4.75
CA PHE A 26 -12.83 -0.58 5.55
C PHE A 26 -12.92 -1.84 6.43
N ARG A 27 -14.07 -2.05 7.08
CA ARG A 27 -14.30 -3.20 7.97
C ARG A 27 -14.26 -4.53 7.19
N GLU A 28 -14.95 -4.57 6.06
CA GLU A 28 -15.02 -5.76 5.19
C GLU A 28 -13.64 -6.14 4.68
N TYR A 29 -12.91 -5.17 4.14
CA TYR A 29 -11.55 -5.35 3.65
C TYR A 29 -10.62 -5.87 4.77
N ALA A 30 -10.67 -5.24 5.95
CA ALA A 30 -9.82 -5.61 7.09
C ALA A 30 -10.11 -7.03 7.58
N SER A 31 -11.38 -7.46 7.59
CA SER A 31 -11.76 -8.80 8.07
C SER A 31 -11.11 -9.93 7.24
N VAL A 32 -10.90 -9.69 5.95
CA VAL A 32 -10.23 -10.65 5.05
C VAL A 32 -8.72 -10.48 5.08
N MET A 33 -8.25 -9.23 4.99
CA MET A 33 -6.82 -8.98 4.78
C MET A 33 -5.96 -9.06 6.05
N VAL A 34 -6.53 -8.79 7.24
CA VAL A 34 -5.77 -8.89 8.50
C VAL A 34 -5.28 -10.33 8.76
N PRO A 35 -6.14 -11.37 8.69
CA PRO A 35 -5.64 -12.74 8.82
C PRO A 35 -4.59 -13.13 7.79
N VAL A 36 -4.77 -12.69 6.53
CA VAL A 36 -3.82 -12.95 5.44
C VAL A 36 -2.46 -12.29 5.75
N ASP A 37 -2.51 -11.03 6.22
CA ASP A 37 -1.30 -10.28 6.56
C ASP A 37 -0.54 -10.91 7.73
N ILE A 38 -1.27 -11.33 8.77
CA ILE A 38 -0.68 -12.03 9.91
C ILE A 38 0.02 -13.32 9.45
N ALA A 39 -0.65 -14.12 8.60
CA ALA A 39 -0.08 -15.34 8.05
C ALA A 39 1.18 -15.04 7.23
N ALA A 40 1.15 -13.99 6.41
CA ALA A 40 2.30 -13.57 5.59
C ALA A 40 3.47 -13.09 6.47
N ILE A 41 3.20 -12.33 7.53
CA ILE A 41 4.21 -11.88 8.50
C ILE A 41 4.87 -13.09 9.18
N VAL A 42 4.06 -14.00 9.69
CA VAL A 42 4.57 -15.21 10.37
C VAL A 42 5.42 -16.04 9.40
N ALA A 43 4.93 -16.30 8.19
CA ALA A 43 5.68 -17.04 7.17
C ALA A 43 7.01 -16.35 6.85
N THR A 44 6.99 -15.03 6.68
CA THR A 44 8.20 -14.24 6.40
C THR A 44 9.20 -14.33 7.56
N LEU A 45 8.74 -14.17 8.81
CA LEU A 45 9.60 -14.26 10.01
C LEU A 45 10.22 -15.66 10.14
N VAL A 46 9.41 -16.70 9.91
CA VAL A 46 9.90 -18.09 9.94
C VAL A 46 10.96 -18.30 8.87
N MET A 47 10.70 -17.87 7.64
CA MET A 47 11.65 -18.00 6.52
C MET A 47 12.95 -17.23 6.79
N LEU A 48 12.84 -16.00 7.26
CA LEU A 48 14.02 -15.19 7.62
C LEU A 48 14.80 -15.83 8.76
N HIS A 49 14.11 -16.32 9.79
CA HIS A 49 14.76 -16.99 10.91
C HIS A 49 15.50 -18.26 10.45
N LEU A 50 14.83 -19.10 9.64
CA LEU A 50 15.44 -20.34 9.13
C LEU A 50 16.65 -20.03 8.24
N TYR A 51 16.56 -19.01 7.40
CA TYR A 51 17.62 -18.65 6.46
C TYR A 51 18.82 -18.02 7.17
N PHE A 52 18.57 -17.06 8.07
CA PHE A 52 19.60 -16.24 8.73
C PHE A 52 19.98 -16.73 10.15
N ARG A 53 19.43 -17.84 10.64
CA ARG A 53 19.64 -18.29 12.04
C ARG A 53 21.10 -18.43 12.45
N LYS A 54 22.00 -18.69 11.48
CA LYS A 54 23.44 -18.79 11.74
C LYS A 54 24.15 -17.43 11.75
N ASP A 55 23.56 -16.45 11.09
CA ASP A 55 24.15 -15.12 10.91
C ASP A 55 23.60 -14.09 11.91
N ILE A 56 22.53 -14.46 12.65
CA ILE A 56 21.93 -13.57 13.66
C ILE A 56 22.88 -13.50 14.87
N PRO A 57 23.46 -12.34 15.17
CA PRO A 57 24.32 -12.22 16.35
C PRO A 57 23.52 -12.43 17.63
N GLN A 58 24.05 -13.24 18.53
CA GLN A 58 23.39 -13.52 19.82
C GLN A 58 23.43 -12.33 20.78
N ASN A 59 24.41 -11.47 20.60
CA ASN A 59 24.59 -10.28 21.43
C ASN A 59 24.81 -9.06 20.54
N TYR A 60 24.27 -7.94 20.93
CA TYR A 60 24.55 -6.64 20.31
C TYR A 60 24.88 -5.63 21.40
N ASP A 61 25.70 -4.66 21.05
CA ASP A 61 26.16 -3.64 22.01
C ASP A 61 25.06 -2.58 22.18
N MET A 62 24.47 -2.57 23.37
CA MET A 62 23.43 -1.61 23.73
C MET A 62 23.93 -0.16 23.71
N ALA A 63 25.26 0.05 23.91
CA ALA A 63 25.83 1.39 23.91
C ALA A 63 25.82 2.06 22.52
N LEU A 64 25.70 1.23 21.45
CA LEU A 64 25.60 1.75 20.07
C LEU A 64 24.19 2.21 19.71
N LEU A 65 23.18 1.90 20.54
CA LEU A 65 21.80 2.30 20.29
C LEU A 65 21.58 3.72 20.83
N LYS A 66 21.09 4.60 19.94
CA LYS A 66 20.68 5.95 20.34
C LYS A 66 19.52 5.87 21.32
N SER A 67 19.54 6.73 22.32
CA SER A 67 18.43 6.85 23.26
C SER A 67 17.14 7.22 22.50
N PRO A 68 16.00 6.56 22.76
CA PRO A 68 14.73 6.94 22.14
C PRO A 68 14.37 8.41 22.35
N ALA A 69 14.75 9.00 23.48
CA ALA A 69 14.51 10.41 23.77
C ALA A 69 15.25 11.35 22.83
N GLU A 70 16.43 10.96 22.36
CA GLU A 70 17.23 11.76 21.40
C GLU A 70 16.63 11.74 19.99
N ALA A 71 15.86 10.69 19.67
CA ALA A 71 15.21 10.56 18.36
C ALA A 71 13.96 11.46 18.24
N ILE A 72 13.37 11.85 19.39
CA ILE A 72 12.13 12.65 19.42
C ILE A 72 12.49 14.13 19.45
N LYS A 73 12.49 14.79 18.28
CA LYS A 73 12.78 16.23 18.16
C LYS A 73 11.67 17.12 18.73
N ASP A 74 10.41 16.71 18.61
CA ASP A 74 9.26 17.44 19.10
C ASP A 74 8.30 16.52 19.86
N PRO A 75 8.39 16.48 21.20
CA PRO A 75 7.52 15.61 22.00
C PRO A 75 6.02 15.92 21.84
N ALA A 76 5.66 17.18 21.58
CA ALA A 76 4.25 17.58 21.39
C ALA A 76 3.69 16.95 20.11
N THR A 77 4.39 17.13 18.98
CA THR A 77 3.99 16.53 17.71
C THR A 77 4.01 15.00 17.79
N PHE A 78 4.99 14.41 18.47
CA PHE A 78 5.09 12.96 18.64
C PHE A 78 3.87 12.39 19.38
N LYS A 79 3.50 13.00 20.53
CA LYS A 79 2.32 12.58 21.32
C LYS A 79 1.03 12.77 20.53
N THR A 80 0.87 13.93 19.86
CA THR A 80 -0.28 14.22 19.00
C THR A 80 -0.37 13.21 17.86
N GLY A 81 0.77 12.79 17.32
CA GLY A 81 0.84 11.74 16.27
C GLY A 81 0.16 10.45 16.71
N TRP A 82 0.45 9.99 17.92
CA TRP A 82 -0.18 8.77 18.46
C TRP A 82 -1.69 8.95 18.67
N VAL A 83 -2.10 10.12 19.20
CA VAL A 83 -3.53 10.43 19.40
C VAL A 83 -4.25 10.47 18.05
N VAL A 84 -3.68 11.16 17.07
CA VAL A 84 -4.26 11.24 15.72
C VAL A 84 -4.33 9.87 15.06
N LEU A 85 -3.27 9.05 15.20
CA LEU A 85 -3.27 7.69 14.65
C LEU A 85 -4.43 6.87 15.23
N LEU A 86 -4.64 6.94 16.54
CA LEU A 86 -5.75 6.25 17.21
C LEU A 86 -7.11 6.78 16.72
N LEU A 87 -7.24 8.11 16.63
CA LEU A 87 -8.48 8.73 16.14
C LEU A 87 -8.79 8.36 14.69
N LEU A 88 -7.76 8.29 13.84
CA LEU A 88 -7.92 7.84 12.45
C LEU A 88 -8.38 6.38 12.41
N LEU A 89 -7.75 5.52 13.20
CA LEU A 89 -8.12 4.10 13.24
C LEU A 89 -9.59 3.93 13.66
N VAL A 90 -9.98 4.58 14.76
CA VAL A 90 -11.37 4.57 15.23
C VAL A 90 -12.29 5.16 14.16
N GLY A 91 -11.89 6.29 13.58
CA GLY A 91 -12.66 6.98 12.55
C GLY A 91 -12.94 6.11 11.33
N PHE A 92 -11.95 5.36 10.85
CA PHE A 92 -12.12 4.47 9.71
C PHE A 92 -13.11 3.34 10.00
N PHE A 93 -13.13 2.82 11.23
CA PHE A 93 -14.07 1.75 11.61
C PHE A 93 -15.48 2.26 11.93
N VAL A 94 -15.63 3.51 12.38
CA VAL A 94 -16.89 4.07 12.86
C VAL A 94 -17.55 5.01 11.86
N LEU A 95 -16.78 5.94 11.28
CA LEU A 95 -17.32 7.01 10.44
C LEU A 95 -17.50 6.60 8.97
N GLU A 96 -16.65 5.72 8.46
CA GLU A 96 -16.75 5.28 7.07
C GLU A 96 -18.08 4.52 6.82
N PRO A 97 -18.54 3.59 7.69
CA PRO A 97 -19.87 2.99 7.51
C PRO A 97 -21.04 3.99 7.60
N LEU A 98 -20.81 5.17 8.19
CA LEU A 98 -21.82 6.25 8.23
C LEU A 98 -21.80 7.11 6.95
N GLY A 99 -20.99 6.75 5.97
CA GLY A 99 -20.90 7.46 4.68
C GLY A 99 -19.87 8.57 4.64
N ILE A 100 -19.02 8.72 5.67
CA ILE A 100 -17.96 9.74 5.67
C ILE A 100 -16.74 9.14 4.94
N PRO A 101 -16.30 9.74 3.83
CA PRO A 101 -15.19 9.14 3.07
C PRO A 101 -13.89 9.15 3.86
N VAL A 102 -13.10 8.09 3.67
CA VAL A 102 -11.78 7.88 4.30
C VAL A 102 -10.87 9.10 4.10
N SER A 103 -10.94 9.73 2.93
CA SER A 103 -10.16 10.92 2.60
C SER A 103 -10.48 12.13 3.52
N ALA A 104 -11.74 12.32 3.88
CA ALA A 104 -12.15 13.39 4.79
C ALA A 104 -11.60 13.14 6.20
N ILE A 105 -11.69 11.91 6.69
CA ILE A 105 -11.16 11.50 8.00
C ILE A 105 -9.64 11.75 8.04
N ALA A 106 -8.93 11.28 6.99
CA ALA A 106 -7.48 11.46 6.86
C ALA A 106 -7.09 12.94 6.79
N ALA A 107 -7.86 13.77 6.05
CA ALA A 107 -7.60 15.20 5.91
C ALA A 107 -7.71 15.93 7.26
N VAL A 108 -8.71 15.57 8.07
CA VAL A 108 -8.87 16.13 9.43
C VAL A 108 -7.67 15.76 10.30
N GLY A 109 -7.24 14.49 10.30
CA GLY A 109 -6.06 14.06 11.05
C GLY A 109 -4.79 14.80 10.63
N ALA A 110 -4.58 14.92 9.32
CA ALA A 110 -3.44 15.65 8.76
C ALA A 110 -3.46 17.14 9.16
N LEU A 111 -4.65 17.75 9.14
CA LEU A 111 -4.81 19.15 9.54
C LEU A 111 -4.48 19.36 11.03
N ILE A 112 -4.92 18.46 11.90
CA ILE A 112 -4.60 18.51 13.35
C ILE A 112 -3.08 18.46 13.53
N LEU A 113 -2.41 17.47 12.91
CA LEU A 113 -0.95 17.33 12.99
C LEU A 113 -0.22 18.56 12.45
N PHE A 114 -0.69 19.11 11.33
CA PHE A 114 -0.12 20.29 10.70
C PHE A 114 -0.21 21.52 11.64
N VAL A 115 -1.37 21.72 12.26
CA VAL A 115 -1.57 22.85 13.19
C VAL A 115 -0.67 22.72 14.43
N VAL A 116 -0.58 21.52 15.00
CA VAL A 116 0.27 21.27 16.18
C VAL A 116 1.75 21.46 15.81
N ALA A 117 2.20 20.88 14.72
CA ALA A 117 3.59 21.03 14.24
C ALA A 117 3.95 22.51 13.95
N LYS A 118 3.01 23.27 13.39
CA LYS A 118 3.20 24.70 13.11
C LYS A 118 3.34 25.51 14.41
N ARG A 119 2.56 25.17 15.45
CA ARG A 119 2.62 25.85 16.76
C ARG A 119 3.90 25.52 17.52
N GLY A 120 4.42 24.31 17.35
CA GLY A 120 5.63 23.84 18.04
C GLY A 120 6.93 24.49 17.56
N HIS A 121 6.94 25.06 16.35
CA HIS A 121 8.09 25.69 15.70
C HIS A 121 9.33 24.78 15.51
N ALA A 122 9.32 23.58 16.05
CA ALA A 122 10.43 22.61 15.89
C ALA A 122 10.46 21.98 14.50
N ILE A 123 9.32 22.00 13.80
CA ILE A 123 9.16 21.39 12.47
C ILE A 123 8.86 22.48 11.44
N ASN A 124 9.68 22.55 10.39
CA ASN A 124 9.45 23.50 9.30
C ASN A 124 8.30 23.00 8.40
N THR A 125 7.09 23.41 8.71
CA THR A 125 5.89 23.00 7.98
C THR A 125 5.89 23.43 6.51
N GLY A 126 6.58 24.52 6.18
CA GLY A 126 6.78 24.95 4.80
C GLY A 126 7.62 23.96 3.98
N LYS A 127 8.71 23.45 4.58
CA LYS A 127 9.51 22.37 3.96
C LYS A 127 8.69 21.10 3.79
N VAL A 128 7.86 20.74 4.79
CA VAL A 128 7.01 19.54 4.73
C VAL A 128 6.05 19.64 3.54
N LEU A 129 5.37 20.78 3.37
CA LEU A 129 4.43 20.97 2.25
C LEU A 129 5.12 20.96 0.88
N ARG A 130 6.28 21.64 0.78
CA ARG A 130 7.04 21.67 -0.48
C ARG A 130 7.69 20.32 -0.80
N GLY A 131 8.11 19.59 0.24
CA GLY A 131 8.70 18.26 0.10
C GLY A 131 7.68 17.14 -0.09
N ALA A 132 6.37 17.44 -0.02
CA ALA A 132 5.35 16.44 -0.30
C ALA A 132 5.47 15.97 -1.76
N PRO A 133 5.29 14.66 -2.01
CA PRO A 133 5.53 14.09 -3.34
C PRO A 133 4.39 14.42 -4.33
N TRP A 134 4.26 15.67 -4.70
CA TRP A 134 3.24 16.18 -5.63
C TRP A 134 3.28 15.47 -7.00
N GLN A 135 4.49 14.99 -7.38
CA GLN A 135 4.65 14.20 -8.60
C GLN A 135 3.78 12.93 -8.61
N ILE A 136 3.52 12.35 -7.43
CA ILE A 136 2.67 11.16 -7.32
C ILE A 136 1.23 11.49 -7.75
N VAL A 137 0.73 12.67 -7.41
CA VAL A 137 -0.61 13.12 -7.83
C VAL A 137 -0.69 13.23 -9.35
N ILE A 138 0.27 13.92 -9.96
CA ILE A 138 0.34 14.09 -11.43
C ILE A 138 0.50 12.73 -12.11
N PHE A 139 1.39 11.88 -11.58
CA PHE A 139 1.62 10.52 -12.09
C PHE A 139 0.31 9.70 -12.04
N SER A 140 -0.43 9.76 -10.93
CA SER A 140 -1.69 9.01 -10.78
C SER A 140 -2.74 9.45 -11.81
N LEU A 141 -2.88 10.77 -12.04
CA LEU A 141 -3.78 11.28 -13.06
C LEU A 141 -3.39 10.78 -14.46
N GLY A 142 -2.10 10.83 -14.79
CA GLY A 142 -1.58 10.30 -16.05
C GLY A 142 -1.87 8.81 -16.21
N MET A 143 -1.73 8.05 -15.13
CA MET A 143 -2.00 6.59 -15.14
C MET A 143 -3.48 6.28 -15.39
N TYR A 144 -4.41 7.07 -14.83
CA TYR A 144 -5.84 6.91 -15.13
C TYR A 144 -6.11 7.08 -16.63
N LEU A 145 -5.50 8.09 -17.25
CA LEU A 145 -5.65 8.33 -18.69
C LEU A 145 -5.10 7.17 -19.53
N VAL A 146 -3.93 6.63 -19.14
CA VAL A 146 -3.32 5.47 -19.83
C VAL A 146 -4.24 4.25 -19.71
N VAL A 147 -4.75 3.95 -18.52
CA VAL A 147 -5.64 2.79 -18.30
C VAL A 147 -6.93 2.96 -19.11
N TYR A 148 -7.48 4.18 -19.20
CA TYR A 148 -8.65 4.47 -20.02
C TYR A 148 -8.36 4.23 -21.50
N GLY A 149 -7.18 4.63 -21.97
CA GLY A 149 -6.73 4.34 -23.34
C GLY A 149 -6.61 2.85 -23.62
N LEU A 150 -6.03 2.09 -22.68
CA LEU A 150 -5.89 0.62 -22.79
C LEU A 150 -7.26 -0.08 -22.80
N ARG A 151 -8.20 0.41 -22.00
CA ARG A 151 -9.59 -0.07 -21.99
C ARG A 151 -10.23 0.13 -23.39
N ASN A 152 -10.11 1.33 -23.95
CA ASN A 152 -10.66 1.64 -25.27
C ASN A 152 -9.98 0.83 -26.39
N ALA A 153 -8.75 0.41 -26.18
CA ALA A 153 -8.02 -0.45 -27.12
C ALA A 153 -8.38 -1.94 -26.99
N GLY A 154 -9.30 -2.30 -26.07
CA GLY A 154 -9.81 -3.66 -25.91
C GLY A 154 -9.00 -4.57 -24.98
N LEU A 155 -7.97 -4.04 -24.28
CA LEU A 155 -7.14 -4.86 -23.40
C LEU A 155 -7.98 -5.46 -22.25
N THR A 156 -8.88 -4.69 -21.66
CA THR A 156 -9.73 -5.17 -20.56
C THR A 156 -10.69 -6.27 -21.02
N GLU A 157 -11.21 -6.21 -22.23
CA GLU A 157 -12.08 -7.25 -22.81
C GLU A 157 -11.31 -8.55 -23.02
N TYR A 158 -10.10 -8.45 -23.57
CA TYR A 158 -9.21 -9.61 -23.75
C TYR A 158 -8.93 -10.29 -22.40
N LEU A 159 -8.56 -9.50 -21.39
CA LEU A 159 -8.27 -10.01 -20.06
C LEU A 159 -9.51 -10.57 -19.37
N SER A 160 -10.68 -9.97 -19.57
CA SER A 160 -11.96 -10.53 -19.07
C SER A 160 -12.19 -11.93 -19.65
N GLY A 161 -11.90 -12.13 -20.93
CA GLY A 161 -11.96 -13.45 -21.56
C GLY A 161 -11.06 -14.48 -20.87
N VAL A 162 -9.82 -14.09 -20.58
CA VAL A 162 -8.88 -14.97 -19.84
C VAL A 162 -9.43 -15.27 -18.43
N LEU A 163 -9.95 -14.26 -17.74
CA LEU A 163 -10.51 -14.41 -16.39
C LEU A 163 -11.75 -15.31 -16.39
N ASN A 164 -12.58 -15.25 -17.43
CA ASN A 164 -13.74 -16.16 -17.58
C ASN A 164 -13.29 -17.61 -17.66
N VAL A 165 -12.28 -17.90 -18.47
CA VAL A 165 -11.71 -19.27 -18.57
C VAL A 165 -11.21 -19.73 -17.19
N LEU A 166 -10.55 -18.86 -16.43
CA LEU A 166 -10.09 -19.19 -15.07
C LEU A 166 -11.28 -19.43 -14.12
N ALA A 167 -12.32 -18.60 -14.21
CA ALA A 167 -13.53 -18.74 -13.37
C ALA A 167 -14.27 -20.05 -13.64
N ASP A 168 -14.39 -20.44 -14.91
CA ASP A 168 -15.05 -21.69 -15.33
C ASP A 168 -14.33 -22.94 -14.81
N ASN A 169 -13.02 -22.83 -14.54
CA ASN A 169 -12.21 -23.93 -13.98
C ASN A 169 -12.22 -23.97 -12.45
N GLY A 170 -13.07 -23.15 -11.82
CA GLY A 170 -13.36 -23.20 -10.39
C GLY A 170 -12.52 -22.25 -9.54
N LEU A 171 -12.82 -22.26 -8.23
CA LEU A 171 -12.32 -21.30 -7.26
C LEU A 171 -10.78 -21.22 -7.21
N TRP A 172 -10.10 -22.36 -7.20
CA TRP A 172 -8.63 -22.42 -7.10
C TRP A 172 -7.97 -21.84 -8.36
N ALA A 173 -8.49 -22.23 -9.54
CA ALA A 173 -7.98 -21.72 -10.81
C ALA A 173 -8.21 -20.22 -10.93
N ALA A 174 -9.38 -19.74 -10.54
CA ALA A 174 -9.72 -18.32 -10.53
C ALA A 174 -8.79 -17.53 -9.60
N THR A 175 -8.59 -17.98 -8.35
CA THR A 175 -7.79 -17.26 -7.36
C THR A 175 -6.31 -17.24 -7.74
N LEU A 176 -5.71 -18.42 -7.94
CA LEU A 176 -4.28 -18.53 -8.23
C LEU A 176 -3.98 -17.95 -9.62
N GLY A 177 -4.82 -18.24 -10.61
CA GLY A 177 -4.67 -17.72 -11.96
C GLY A 177 -4.72 -16.19 -12.02
N THR A 178 -5.69 -15.56 -11.34
CA THR A 178 -5.77 -14.10 -11.24
C THR A 178 -4.54 -13.53 -10.54
N GLY A 179 -4.10 -14.18 -9.44
CA GLY A 179 -2.91 -13.76 -8.72
C GLY A 179 -1.65 -13.78 -9.59
N PHE A 180 -1.41 -14.88 -10.31
CA PHE A 180 -0.26 -15.00 -11.22
C PHE A 180 -0.36 -14.04 -12.40
N LEU A 181 -1.53 -13.89 -13.01
CA LEU A 181 -1.77 -12.96 -14.11
C LEU A 181 -1.48 -11.52 -13.66
N THR A 182 -2.00 -11.13 -12.50
CA THR A 182 -1.78 -9.81 -11.92
C THR A 182 -0.30 -9.59 -11.61
N ALA A 183 0.38 -10.57 -11.05
CA ALA A 183 1.82 -10.51 -10.76
C ALA A 183 2.64 -10.30 -12.05
N PHE A 184 2.31 -11.04 -13.09
CA PHE A 184 2.97 -10.93 -14.40
C PHE A 184 2.75 -9.53 -15.01
N LEU A 185 1.49 -9.07 -15.06
CA LEU A 185 1.15 -7.73 -15.57
C LEU A 185 1.83 -6.63 -14.75
N SER A 186 1.87 -6.78 -13.43
CA SER A 186 2.50 -5.82 -12.52
C SER A 186 4.01 -5.70 -12.74
N SER A 187 4.65 -6.79 -13.21
CA SER A 187 6.07 -6.78 -13.57
C SER A 187 6.35 -5.98 -14.84
N ILE A 188 5.37 -5.89 -15.73
CA ILE A 188 5.47 -5.17 -17.02
C ILE A 188 4.99 -3.72 -16.89
N MET A 189 3.79 -3.54 -16.31
CA MET A 189 3.04 -2.27 -16.35
C MET A 189 3.20 -1.39 -15.11
N ASN A 190 3.77 -1.88 -14.03
CA ASN A 190 3.68 -1.29 -12.70
C ASN A 190 2.34 -1.63 -12.00
N ASN A 191 2.33 -1.52 -10.67
CA ASN A 191 1.22 -1.98 -9.82
C ASN A 191 -0.09 -1.21 -10.07
N MET A 192 -0.01 0.11 -10.21
CA MET A 192 -1.20 0.94 -10.27
C MET A 192 -2.03 0.69 -11.55
N PRO A 193 -1.46 0.78 -12.76
CA PRO A 193 -2.23 0.45 -13.96
C PRO A 193 -2.70 -1.01 -13.98
N THR A 194 -1.90 -1.93 -13.46
CA THR A 194 -2.27 -3.35 -13.40
C THR A 194 -3.54 -3.57 -12.58
N VAL A 195 -3.64 -2.92 -11.41
CA VAL A 195 -4.82 -3.07 -10.53
C VAL A 195 -6.05 -2.43 -11.17
N LEU A 196 -5.91 -1.28 -11.82
CA LEU A 196 -7.03 -0.64 -12.52
C LEU A 196 -7.50 -1.48 -13.71
N VAL A 197 -6.58 -1.96 -14.55
CA VAL A 197 -6.90 -2.84 -15.68
C VAL A 197 -7.52 -4.14 -15.17
N GLY A 198 -6.92 -4.74 -14.13
CA GLY A 198 -7.43 -5.97 -13.52
C GLY A 198 -8.83 -5.80 -12.93
N ALA A 199 -9.09 -4.69 -12.24
CA ALA A 199 -10.41 -4.39 -11.67
C ALA A 199 -11.47 -4.26 -12.76
N LEU A 200 -11.16 -3.51 -13.83
CA LEU A 200 -12.06 -3.36 -14.99
C LEU A 200 -12.31 -4.71 -15.68
N SER A 201 -11.28 -5.56 -15.76
CA SER A 201 -11.41 -6.88 -16.40
C SER A 201 -12.21 -7.86 -15.55
N ILE A 202 -12.04 -7.83 -14.23
CA ILE A 202 -12.86 -8.65 -13.30
C ILE A 202 -14.33 -8.20 -13.36
N ASP A 203 -14.55 -6.89 -13.40
CA ASP A 203 -15.91 -6.34 -13.48
C ASP A 203 -16.59 -6.73 -14.80
N GLY A 204 -15.85 -6.72 -15.91
CA GLY A 204 -16.34 -7.15 -17.23
C GLY A 204 -16.43 -8.67 -17.39
N SER A 205 -15.97 -9.47 -16.41
CA SER A 205 -16.03 -10.93 -16.50
C SER A 205 -17.42 -11.46 -16.11
N THR A 206 -17.70 -12.71 -16.48
CA THR A 206 -18.94 -13.42 -16.11
C THR A 206 -18.85 -14.00 -14.70
N ALA A 207 -17.70 -13.90 -14.04
CA ALA A 207 -17.49 -14.41 -12.68
C ALA A 207 -18.47 -13.74 -11.69
N SER A 208 -19.03 -14.52 -10.79
CA SER A 208 -19.98 -14.03 -9.79
C SER A 208 -19.76 -14.72 -8.44
N GLY A 209 -20.38 -14.18 -7.38
CA GLY A 209 -20.34 -14.73 -6.03
C GLY A 209 -18.91 -14.88 -5.51
N VAL A 210 -18.66 -15.98 -4.81
CA VAL A 210 -17.39 -16.28 -4.14
C VAL A 210 -16.19 -16.27 -5.11
N ILE A 211 -16.39 -16.68 -6.36
CA ILE A 211 -15.33 -16.70 -7.39
C ILE A 211 -14.89 -15.26 -7.70
N LYS A 212 -15.85 -14.35 -7.95
CA LYS A 212 -15.55 -12.93 -8.20
C LYS A 212 -14.84 -12.29 -7.00
N GLU A 213 -15.32 -12.54 -5.78
CA GLU A 213 -14.68 -12.06 -4.56
C GLU A 213 -13.24 -12.54 -4.43
N ALA A 214 -13.02 -13.85 -4.65
CA ALA A 214 -11.67 -14.43 -4.60
C ALA A 214 -10.72 -13.79 -5.61
N MET A 215 -11.19 -13.52 -6.84
CA MET A 215 -10.42 -12.83 -7.87
C MET A 215 -10.07 -11.39 -7.46
N VAL A 216 -11.04 -10.67 -6.87
CA VAL A 216 -10.84 -9.30 -6.37
C VAL A 216 -9.76 -9.28 -5.28
N TYR A 217 -9.80 -10.21 -4.33
CA TYR A 217 -8.77 -10.28 -3.28
C TYR A 217 -7.43 -10.78 -3.81
N ALA A 218 -7.42 -11.67 -4.78
CA ALA A 218 -6.18 -12.10 -5.45
C ALA A 218 -5.49 -10.93 -6.20
N UNK A 219 -6.19 -10.22 -6.76
CA UNK A 219 -5.77 -9.15 -7.37
C UNK A 219 -5.04 -8.26 -6.58
N LYS A 220 -5.47 -8.16 -5.44
CA LYS A 220 -4.87 -7.30 -4.42
C LYS A 220 -3.64 -7.94 -3.73
N LEU A 221 -3.55 -9.23 -3.74
CA LEU A 221 -2.40 -9.96 -3.20
C LEU A 221 -1.17 -9.64 -4.06
N LYS A 222 -0.48 -8.61 -3.66
CA LYS A 222 0.70 -8.10 -4.35
C LYS A 222 1.81 -9.15 -4.31
N VAL A 223 1.97 -9.90 -5.38
CA VAL A 223 3.20 -10.68 -5.56
C VAL A 223 4.29 -9.67 -5.92
N HIS A 224 5.16 -9.42 -4.98
CA HIS A 224 6.29 -8.52 -5.19
C HIS A 224 7.15 -9.10 -6.33
N PRO A 225 7.43 -8.34 -7.38
CA PRO A 225 8.38 -8.81 -8.38
C PRO A 225 9.70 -9.10 -7.67
N ILE A 226 10.28 -10.23 -7.98
CA ILE A 226 11.60 -10.65 -7.48
C ILE A 226 12.56 -9.50 -7.80
N ALA A 227 13.04 -8.84 -6.75
CA ALA A 227 13.82 -7.62 -6.85
C ALA A 227 15.19 -7.93 -7.48
N GLY A 228 15.28 -7.86 -8.81
CA GLY A 228 16.53 -8.07 -9.53
C GLY A 228 17.09 -6.84 -10.23
N SER A 229 16.32 -5.78 -10.41
CA SER A 229 16.74 -4.71 -11.31
C SER A 229 16.74 -3.30 -10.72
N ASN A 230 16.32 -3.10 -9.50
CA ASN A 230 16.14 -1.75 -8.95
C ASN A 230 17.16 -1.33 -7.87
N GLU A 231 18.11 -2.19 -7.52
CA GLU A 231 19.11 -1.82 -6.50
C GLU A 231 20.04 -0.69 -6.99
N ARG A 232 20.36 -0.64 -8.28
CA ARG A 232 21.21 0.43 -8.83
C ARG A 232 20.53 1.81 -8.80
N ARG A 233 19.23 1.86 -9.08
CA ARG A 233 18.48 3.14 -9.01
C ARG A 233 18.23 3.61 -7.58
N ARG A 234 18.15 2.68 -6.62
CA ARG A 234 18.01 3.06 -5.21
C ARG A 234 19.27 3.71 -4.64
N GLN A 235 20.45 3.25 -5.08
CA GLN A 235 21.71 3.83 -4.61
C GLN A 235 21.91 5.26 -5.14
N GLU A 236 21.48 5.55 -6.38
CA GLU A 236 21.47 6.91 -6.93
C GLU A 236 20.49 7.83 -6.20
N TYR A 237 19.29 7.30 -5.83
CA TYR A 237 18.27 8.09 -5.12
C TYR A 237 18.65 8.37 -3.67
N HIS A 238 19.30 7.42 -2.99
CA HIS A 238 19.76 7.62 -1.61
C HIS A 238 20.98 8.54 -1.50
N GLY A 239 21.82 8.62 -2.54
CA GLY A 239 22.92 9.56 -2.59
C GLY A 239 22.46 11.02 -2.66
N TYR A 240 21.36 11.27 -3.39
CA TYR A 240 20.81 12.62 -3.56
C TYR A 240 20.07 13.16 -2.34
N HIS A 241 19.47 12.27 -1.54
CA HIS A 241 18.66 12.69 -0.38
C HIS A 241 19.44 12.78 0.94
N ARG A 242 20.64 12.21 0.99
CA ARG A 242 21.41 12.21 2.24
C ARG A 242 22.11 13.56 2.47
N GLU A 243 22.59 14.18 1.41
CA GLU A 243 23.22 15.51 1.49
C GLU A 243 22.20 16.62 1.82
N ASP A 244 20.99 16.53 1.25
CA ASP A 244 19.93 17.50 1.51
C ASP A 244 19.29 17.36 2.92
N PHE A 245 19.44 16.20 3.58
CA PHE A 245 18.84 15.98 4.89
C PHE A 245 19.74 16.45 6.05
N ASP A 246 21.05 16.35 5.88
CA ASP A 246 22.01 16.78 6.90
C ASP A 246 22.15 18.32 6.96
N ASP A 247 21.91 19.02 5.85
CA ASP A 247 21.91 20.50 5.80
C ASP A 247 20.59 21.13 6.28
N ALA A 248 19.57 20.31 6.60
CA ALA A 248 18.23 20.81 6.96
C ALA A 248 17.90 20.65 8.46
N VAL A 249 18.88 20.23 9.29
CA VAL A 249 18.71 20.03 10.74
C VAL A 249 19.40 21.11 11.55
#